data_bcdff9d976761b46568f89b3a0ab1236
#
_entry.id   bcdff9d976761b46568f89b3a0ab1236
#
_cell.length_a   1.000
_cell.length_b   1.000
_cell.length_c   1.000
_cell.angle_alpha   90.00
_cell.angle_beta   90.00
_cell.angle_gamma   90.00
#
_symmetry.space_group_name_H-M   'P 1'
#
loop_
_entity.id
_entity.type
_entity.pdbx_description
1 polymer ?
#
loop_
_entity_poly.entity_id
_entity_poly.type
_entity_poly.pdbx_seq_one_letter_code
_entity_poly.pdbx_strand_id
1 'polypeptide(L)'
;MKTILTHTGKIYVDTEHKLEFLTVGDYGKENNIKANFLGLTKEINGVANTEVDLSKKWVATISTQKGCPMECKFCDVPKFGFYGNASIEEMEWQIRNIIKNETVRNTDRFNVHFARMGEPTWNDNVLAFGIVLKEVVKSCGLIAKTVHPVVSTMLPRANRKLENFIQTWCGIKNDFYGGEAGLQFSINSTDDEQRRELFDNKSHSLATISEMASRLPMPKGRKYTLNFPVTAQTILDAKELSRLFDKEKFIVKITPIHETASAVENGFEVTGYSDYNVYRQFEQPLLEEGWDVIVFVPSKE
;
A
#
# COMPACT_ATOMS: atom_id res chain seq x y z
N MET A 1 15.19 -8.51 -18.38
CA MET A 1 13.89 -8.45 -17.64
C MET A 1 13.10 -9.73 -17.87
N LYS A 2 12.62 -10.38 -16.81
CA LYS A 2 11.76 -11.58 -16.84
C LYS A 2 10.33 -11.14 -16.49
N THR A 3 9.34 -11.66 -17.21
CA THR A 3 7.93 -11.45 -16.91
C THR A 3 7.32 -12.74 -16.40
N ILE A 4 6.62 -12.67 -15.27
CA ILE A 4 5.88 -13.76 -14.65
C ILE A 4 4.40 -13.42 -14.79
N LEU A 5 3.65 -14.28 -15.47
CA LEU A 5 2.20 -14.13 -15.59
C LEU A 5 1.55 -14.71 -14.34
N THR A 6 0.64 -13.96 -13.75
CA THR A 6 -0.21 -14.38 -12.65
C THR A 6 -1.66 -14.43 -13.14
N HIS A 7 -2.54 -15.00 -12.35
CA HIS A 7 -3.97 -14.99 -12.68
C HIS A 7 -4.54 -13.57 -12.76
N THR A 8 -3.96 -12.62 -12.04
CA THR A 8 -4.49 -11.25 -11.85
C THR A 8 -3.67 -10.18 -12.55
N GLY A 9 -2.51 -10.52 -13.11
CA GLY A 9 -1.65 -9.53 -13.75
C GLY A 9 -0.28 -10.07 -14.12
N LYS A 10 0.72 -9.22 -14.05
CA LYS A 10 2.10 -9.53 -14.46
C LYS A 10 3.08 -9.00 -13.42
N ILE A 11 4.08 -9.82 -13.06
CA ILE A 11 5.23 -9.39 -12.27
C ILE A 11 6.43 -9.30 -13.20
N TYR A 12 7.14 -8.20 -13.11
CA TYR A 12 8.36 -7.93 -13.87
C TYR A 12 9.56 -7.97 -12.92
N VAL A 13 10.53 -8.80 -13.23
CA VAL A 13 11.79 -8.92 -12.48
C VAL A 13 12.93 -8.49 -13.37
N ASP A 14 13.60 -7.43 -13.03
CA ASP A 14 14.79 -6.95 -13.73
C ASP A 14 16.04 -7.12 -12.86
N THR A 15 16.86 -8.08 -13.23
CA THR A 15 18.09 -8.41 -12.51
C THR A 15 19.21 -7.41 -12.77
N GLU A 16 19.19 -6.70 -13.90
CA GLU A 16 20.17 -5.70 -14.27
C GLU A 16 20.01 -4.44 -13.41
N HIS A 17 18.79 -3.89 -13.36
CA HIS A 17 18.47 -2.74 -12.51
C HIS A 17 18.18 -3.13 -11.05
N LYS A 18 18.09 -4.43 -10.74
CA LYS A 18 17.72 -4.96 -9.40
C LYS A 18 16.37 -4.42 -8.93
N LEU A 19 15.40 -4.37 -9.83
CA LEU A 19 14.07 -3.86 -9.59
C LEU A 19 13.02 -4.93 -9.87
N GLU A 20 11.96 -4.89 -9.08
CA GLU A 20 10.76 -5.67 -9.30
C GLU A 20 9.54 -4.74 -9.25
N PHE A 21 8.64 -4.92 -10.19
CA PHE A 21 7.41 -4.14 -10.28
C PHE A 21 6.31 -5.00 -10.87
N LEU A 22 5.06 -4.57 -10.73
CA LEU A 22 3.94 -5.38 -11.18
C LEU A 22 2.77 -4.53 -11.67
N THR A 23 1.91 -5.16 -12.42
CA THR A 23 0.63 -4.64 -12.85
C THR A 23 -0.47 -5.64 -12.53
N VAL A 24 -1.59 -5.15 -12.02
CA VAL A 24 -2.79 -5.94 -11.74
C VAL A 24 -4.03 -5.14 -12.09
N GLY A 25 -5.10 -5.86 -12.49
CA GLY A 25 -6.44 -5.29 -12.49
C GLY A 25 -6.96 -5.08 -11.06
N ASP A 26 -8.06 -4.36 -10.91
CA ASP A 26 -8.78 -4.38 -9.64
C ASP A 26 -9.74 -5.55 -9.66
N TYR A 27 -9.34 -6.59 -8.99
CA TYR A 27 -10.17 -7.76 -8.91
C TYR A 27 -11.14 -7.64 -7.75
N GLY A 28 -12.41 -7.52 -8.13
CA GLY A 28 -13.43 -8.04 -7.29
C GLY A 28 -13.33 -9.54 -7.30
N LYS A 29 -12.43 -10.16 -6.57
CA LYS A 29 -12.47 -11.60 -6.34
C LYS A 29 -13.37 -11.94 -5.18
N GLU A 30 -13.70 -13.22 -5.08
CA GLU A 30 -14.50 -13.86 -4.04
C GLU A 30 -14.15 -13.39 -2.61
N ASN A 31 -12.90 -12.94 -2.40
CA ASN A 31 -12.39 -12.47 -1.13
C ASN A 31 -12.09 -10.95 -1.09
N ASN A 32 -12.40 -10.22 -2.14
CA ASN A 32 -12.12 -8.78 -2.17
C ASN A 32 -13.30 -8.01 -1.58
N ILE A 33 -13.23 -7.76 -0.29
CA ILE A 33 -14.28 -7.12 0.47
C ILE A 33 -14.01 -5.63 0.52
N LYS A 34 -15.01 -4.88 0.11
CA LYS A 34 -14.95 -3.43 0.05
C LYS A 34 -15.89 -2.82 1.07
N ALA A 35 -15.58 -1.60 1.48
CA ALA A 35 -16.32 -0.92 2.52
C ALA A 35 -17.66 -0.37 2.04
N ASN A 36 -18.69 -0.51 2.85
CA ASN A 36 -20.03 0.01 2.56
C ASN A 36 -20.04 1.54 2.37
N PHE A 37 -19.24 2.27 3.15
CA PHE A 37 -19.17 3.74 3.07
C PHE A 37 -18.63 4.24 1.71
N LEU A 38 -17.95 3.39 0.93
CA LEU A 38 -17.54 3.70 -0.43
C LEU A 38 -18.60 3.35 -1.49
N GLY A 39 -19.80 2.90 -1.07
CA GLY A 39 -20.84 2.43 -1.97
C GLY A 39 -20.49 1.10 -2.66
N LEU A 40 -19.55 0.34 -2.09
CA LEU A 40 -19.07 -0.91 -2.63
C LEU A 40 -19.65 -2.07 -1.81
N THR A 41 -20.27 -3.04 -2.48
CA THR A 41 -20.86 -4.21 -1.83
C THR A 41 -19.77 -5.08 -1.22
N LYS A 42 -20.02 -5.51 0.03
CA LYS A 42 -19.27 -6.60 0.65
C LYS A 42 -19.81 -7.91 0.11
N GLU A 43 -18.99 -8.67 -0.56
CA GLU A 43 -19.33 -10.05 -0.91
C GLU A 43 -18.50 -11.00 -0.07
N ILE A 44 -19.22 -11.88 0.61
CA ILE A 44 -18.67 -12.91 1.48
C ILE A 44 -19.24 -14.24 1.00
N ASN A 45 -18.41 -15.26 0.88
CA ASN A 45 -18.78 -16.63 0.55
C ASN A 45 -19.27 -16.86 -0.89
N GLY A 46 -18.38 -16.64 -1.85
CA GLY A 46 -18.51 -17.27 -3.16
C GLY A 46 -19.43 -16.56 -4.15
N VAL A 47 -19.80 -15.32 -3.89
CA VAL A 47 -20.32 -14.48 -4.96
C VAL A 47 -19.13 -13.79 -5.60
N ALA A 48 -18.81 -14.24 -6.81
CA ALA A 48 -17.73 -13.67 -7.59
C ALA A 48 -17.99 -12.18 -7.82
N ASN A 49 -17.16 -11.35 -7.26
CA ASN A 49 -17.02 -10.01 -7.77
C ASN A 49 -16.53 -10.10 -9.20
N THR A 50 -17.19 -9.42 -10.09
CA THR A 50 -16.74 -9.30 -11.45
C THR A 50 -15.35 -8.68 -11.50
N GLU A 51 -14.47 -9.35 -12.21
CA GLU A 51 -13.15 -8.83 -12.56
C GLU A 51 -13.30 -7.45 -13.18
N VAL A 52 -12.67 -6.43 -12.58
CA VAL A 52 -12.73 -5.09 -13.13
C VAL A 52 -11.60 -4.95 -14.14
N ASP A 53 -11.98 -4.80 -15.41
CA ASP A 53 -11.07 -4.62 -16.53
C ASP A 53 -10.09 -3.46 -16.30
N LEU A 54 -8.87 -3.58 -16.84
CA LEU A 54 -7.85 -2.51 -16.76
C LEU A 54 -8.33 -1.17 -17.32
N SER A 55 -9.29 -1.18 -18.24
CA SER A 55 -9.92 0.05 -18.74
C SER A 55 -10.75 0.78 -17.68
N LYS A 56 -11.17 0.09 -16.61
CA LYS A 56 -11.92 0.67 -15.51
C LYS A 56 -11.01 1.05 -14.34
N LYS A 57 -10.16 0.13 -13.94
CA LYS A 57 -9.20 0.37 -12.88
C LYS A 57 -7.94 -0.46 -13.07
N TRP A 58 -6.83 0.23 -13.17
CA TRP A 58 -5.52 -0.35 -13.39
C TRP A 58 -4.61 -0.02 -12.21
N VAL A 59 -3.97 -1.01 -11.63
CA VAL A 59 -3.01 -0.85 -10.53
C VAL A 59 -1.62 -1.24 -11.00
N ALA A 60 -0.71 -0.28 -10.89
CA ALA A 60 0.73 -0.49 -11.02
C ALA A 60 1.37 -0.40 -9.63
N THR A 61 2.25 -1.32 -9.30
CA THR A 61 3.05 -1.24 -8.07
C THR A 61 4.51 -1.24 -8.44
N ILE A 62 5.22 -0.18 -8.10
CA ILE A 62 6.61 0.04 -8.47
C ILE A 62 7.54 0.07 -7.26
N SER A 63 8.80 -0.25 -7.53
CA SER A 63 9.89 -0.17 -6.56
C SER A 63 10.45 1.24 -6.47
N THR A 64 10.68 1.69 -5.25
CA THR A 64 11.32 2.98 -4.95
C THR A 64 12.79 2.83 -4.58
N GLN A 65 13.21 1.59 -4.32
CA GLN A 65 14.60 1.24 -3.99
C GLN A 65 14.95 -0.09 -4.63
N LYS A 66 16.23 -0.34 -4.78
CA LYS A 66 16.82 -1.61 -5.23
C LYS A 66 17.09 -2.46 -3.98
N GLY A 67 16.14 -3.33 -3.65
CA GLY A 67 16.08 -3.97 -2.34
C GLY A 67 15.43 -3.08 -1.27
N CYS A 68 15.66 -3.39 0.01
CA CYS A 68 15.07 -2.62 1.11
C CYS A 68 16.00 -2.66 2.34
N PRO A 69 16.29 -1.50 3.00
CA PRO A 69 17.11 -1.45 4.20
C PRO A 69 16.31 -1.79 5.47
N MET A 70 15.01 -2.00 5.34
CA MET A 70 14.14 -2.40 6.44
C MET A 70 14.17 -3.92 6.60
N GLU A 71 13.88 -4.42 7.79
CA GLU A 71 13.94 -5.85 8.13
C GLU A 71 12.61 -6.36 8.65
N CYS A 72 11.51 -5.98 7.94
CA CYS A 72 10.17 -6.44 8.30
C CYS A 72 10.10 -7.97 8.26
N LYS A 73 9.70 -8.60 9.37
CA LYS A 73 9.71 -10.07 9.55
C LYS A 73 8.79 -10.84 8.59
N PHE A 74 7.86 -10.15 7.94
CA PHE A 74 6.90 -10.73 6.98
C PHE A 74 7.26 -10.44 5.51
N CYS A 75 8.43 -9.84 5.23
CA CYS A 75 8.79 -9.38 3.89
C CYS A 75 10.07 -10.05 3.39
N ASP A 76 10.05 -10.56 2.15
CA ASP A 76 11.23 -11.19 1.54
C ASP A 76 12.22 -10.20 0.93
N VAL A 77 11.80 -8.95 0.68
CA VAL A 77 12.64 -7.96 0.00
C VAL A 77 13.99 -7.72 0.69
N PRO A 78 14.08 -7.65 2.02
CA PRO A 78 15.38 -7.48 2.71
C PRO A 78 16.40 -8.58 2.40
N LYS A 79 15.96 -9.81 2.08
CA LYS A 79 16.84 -10.92 1.70
C LYS A 79 17.65 -10.65 0.41
N PHE A 80 17.16 -9.74 -0.45
CA PHE A 80 17.90 -9.32 -1.65
C PHE A 80 19.02 -8.32 -1.35
N GLY A 81 19.11 -7.81 -0.12
CA GLY A 81 20.00 -6.72 0.25
C GLY A 81 19.47 -5.36 -0.15
N PHE A 82 20.35 -4.34 -0.03
CA PHE A 82 20.03 -2.97 -0.39
C PHE A 82 21.13 -2.37 -1.27
N TYR A 83 20.75 -1.85 -2.43
CA TYR A 83 21.67 -1.34 -3.46
C TYR A 83 21.41 0.13 -3.84
N GLY A 84 20.60 0.82 -3.05
CA GLY A 84 20.33 2.25 -3.21
C GLY A 84 18.89 2.58 -3.64
N ASN A 85 18.66 3.87 -3.78
CA ASN A 85 17.38 4.42 -4.20
C ASN A 85 17.20 4.29 -5.72
N ALA A 86 15.98 4.06 -6.16
CA ALA A 86 15.62 4.19 -7.57
C ALA A 86 15.63 5.67 -7.97
N SER A 87 16.17 5.97 -9.15
CA SER A 87 16.11 7.31 -9.72
C SER A 87 14.71 7.62 -10.29
N ILE A 88 14.49 8.87 -10.67
CA ILE A 88 13.25 9.28 -11.35
C ILE A 88 13.12 8.51 -12.68
N GLU A 89 14.20 8.39 -13.43
CA GLU A 89 14.26 7.68 -14.71
C GLU A 89 13.97 6.19 -14.53
N GLU A 90 14.45 5.58 -13.45
CA GLU A 90 14.18 4.16 -13.14
C GLU A 90 12.73 3.94 -12.72
N MET A 91 12.11 4.89 -12.00
CA MET A 91 10.67 4.83 -11.70
C MET A 91 9.82 5.06 -12.95
N GLU A 92 10.20 6.00 -13.79
CA GLU A 92 9.57 6.21 -15.12
C GLU A 92 9.70 4.96 -16.00
N TRP A 93 10.87 4.34 -16.03
CA TRP A 93 11.13 3.13 -16.80
C TRP A 93 10.20 1.98 -16.37
N GLN A 94 9.94 1.81 -15.08
CA GLN A 94 8.99 0.81 -14.58
C GLN A 94 7.56 1.08 -15.11
N ILE A 95 7.06 2.31 -15.01
CA ILE A 95 5.75 2.71 -15.53
C ILE A 95 5.67 2.50 -17.05
N ARG A 96 6.70 2.89 -17.77
CA ARG A 96 6.79 2.72 -19.23
C ARG A 96 6.69 1.25 -19.63
N ASN A 97 7.39 0.36 -18.93
CA ASN A 97 7.33 -1.07 -19.20
C ASN A 97 5.96 -1.66 -18.87
N ILE A 98 5.34 -1.27 -17.76
CA ILE A 98 3.99 -1.69 -17.40
C ILE A 98 3.02 -1.32 -18.54
N ILE A 99 2.99 -0.06 -18.96
CA ILE A 99 2.04 0.42 -19.97
C ILE A 99 2.32 -0.22 -21.35
N LYS A 100 3.60 -0.34 -21.71
CA LYS A 100 4.00 -0.90 -23.01
C LYS A 100 3.57 -2.38 -23.17
N ASN A 101 3.61 -3.15 -22.10
CA ASN A 101 3.34 -4.58 -22.12
C ASN A 101 1.85 -4.94 -21.95
N GLU A 102 0.97 -3.95 -21.97
CA GLU A 102 -0.48 -4.13 -21.99
C GLU A 102 -1.07 -3.61 -23.30
N THR A 103 -2.26 -4.10 -23.65
CA THR A 103 -3.00 -3.64 -24.84
C THR A 103 -3.90 -2.44 -24.56
N VAL A 104 -4.28 -2.25 -23.31
CA VAL A 104 -5.15 -1.16 -22.85
C VAL A 104 -4.44 0.17 -22.99
N ARG A 105 -5.10 1.16 -23.62
CA ARG A 105 -4.58 2.52 -23.82
C ARG A 105 -5.45 3.59 -23.15
N ASN A 106 -6.61 3.21 -22.62
CA ASN A 106 -7.51 4.09 -21.89
C ASN A 106 -7.94 3.43 -20.60
N THR A 107 -7.93 4.17 -19.50
CA THR A 107 -8.41 3.70 -18.21
C THR A 107 -9.15 4.80 -17.46
N ASP A 108 -10.22 4.46 -16.76
CA ASP A 108 -10.91 5.42 -15.93
C ASP A 108 -10.04 5.81 -14.71
N ARG A 109 -9.27 4.85 -14.17
CA ARG A 109 -8.45 5.07 -12.99
C ARG A 109 -7.13 4.30 -13.07
N PHE A 110 -6.01 5.02 -12.98
CA PHE A 110 -4.66 4.45 -12.90
C PHE A 110 -4.06 4.69 -11.51
N ASN A 111 -3.93 3.64 -10.72
CA ASN A 111 -3.29 3.70 -9.42
C ASN A 111 -1.81 3.33 -9.55
N VAL A 112 -0.93 4.13 -8.94
CA VAL A 112 0.51 3.83 -8.88
C VAL A 112 0.93 3.75 -7.42
N HIS A 113 1.21 2.54 -6.95
CA HIS A 113 1.65 2.29 -5.58
C HIS A 113 3.17 2.27 -5.51
N PHE A 114 3.74 3.12 -4.68
CA PHE A 114 5.15 3.12 -4.32
C PHE A 114 5.38 2.12 -3.17
N ALA A 115 5.25 0.84 -3.47
CA ALA A 115 5.11 -0.19 -2.45
C ALA A 115 5.62 -1.59 -2.85
N ARG A 116 6.44 -1.72 -3.94
CA ARG A 116 6.97 -3.06 -4.27
C ARG A 116 8.25 -3.35 -3.50
N MET A 117 9.34 -2.67 -3.81
CA MET A 117 10.60 -2.81 -3.08
C MET A 117 11.00 -1.46 -2.50
N GLY A 118 11.44 -1.49 -1.24
CA GLY A 118 11.94 -0.31 -0.55
C GLY A 118 10.96 0.38 0.37
N GLU A 119 11.49 1.29 1.16
CA GLU A 119 10.75 2.23 2.00
C GLU A 119 10.76 3.60 1.30
N PRO A 120 9.63 4.05 0.75
CA PRO A 120 9.61 5.24 -0.12
C PRO A 120 10.07 6.52 0.57
N THR A 121 9.92 6.64 1.89
CA THR A 121 10.33 7.85 2.62
C THR A 121 11.85 8.03 2.75
N TRP A 122 12.64 7.01 2.41
CA TRP A 122 14.09 7.11 2.26
C TRP A 122 14.55 7.64 0.90
N ASN A 123 13.61 7.85 -0.04
CA ASN A 123 13.92 8.26 -1.39
C ASN A 123 13.19 9.56 -1.75
N ASP A 124 13.88 10.69 -1.64
CA ASP A 124 13.33 12.01 -1.98
C ASP A 124 12.87 12.09 -3.46
N ASN A 125 13.41 11.24 -4.37
CA ASN A 125 12.96 11.17 -5.76
C ASN A 125 11.49 10.78 -5.90
N VAL A 126 10.91 10.10 -4.89
CA VAL A 126 9.48 9.75 -4.89
C VAL A 126 8.61 11.00 -4.87
N LEU A 127 9.00 12.04 -4.15
CA LEU A 127 8.29 13.33 -4.13
C LEU A 127 8.32 14.00 -5.50
N ALA A 128 9.51 14.07 -6.10
CA ALA A 128 9.68 14.66 -7.43
C ALA A 128 8.95 13.83 -8.50
N PHE A 129 9.06 12.51 -8.46
CA PHE A 129 8.35 11.62 -9.37
C PHE A 129 6.83 11.72 -9.22
N GLY A 130 6.33 11.86 -7.97
CA GLY A 130 4.93 12.10 -7.71
C GLY A 130 4.38 13.33 -8.44
N ILE A 131 5.17 14.38 -8.61
CA ILE A 131 4.75 15.59 -9.34
C ILE A 131 4.68 15.34 -10.85
N VAL A 132 5.69 14.65 -11.42
CA VAL A 132 5.77 14.43 -12.88
C VAL A 132 4.97 13.21 -13.38
N LEU A 133 4.46 12.37 -12.49
CA LEU A 133 3.84 11.09 -12.84
C LEU A 133 2.71 11.20 -13.87
N LYS A 134 1.86 12.23 -13.78
CA LYS A 134 0.77 12.42 -14.76
C LYS A 134 1.31 12.60 -16.19
N GLU A 135 2.38 13.37 -16.33
CA GLU A 135 3.02 13.59 -17.63
C GLU A 135 3.75 12.33 -18.11
N VAL A 136 4.37 11.58 -17.21
CA VAL A 136 5.00 10.28 -17.52
C VAL A 136 3.93 9.31 -18.05
N VAL A 137 2.81 9.15 -17.37
CA VAL A 137 1.71 8.27 -17.81
C VAL A 137 1.23 8.65 -19.21
N LYS A 138 1.01 9.95 -19.44
CA LYS A 138 0.59 10.49 -20.73
C LYS A 138 1.64 10.25 -21.82
N SER A 139 2.93 10.49 -21.53
CA SER A 139 4.03 10.28 -22.48
C SER A 139 4.20 8.79 -22.86
N CYS A 140 3.78 7.88 -21.99
CA CYS A 140 3.73 6.44 -22.26
C CYS A 140 2.56 6.01 -23.15
N GLY A 141 1.68 6.94 -23.55
CA GLY A 141 0.54 6.68 -24.41
C GLY A 141 -0.69 6.10 -23.70
N LEU A 142 -0.78 6.23 -22.37
CA LEU A 142 -1.96 5.87 -21.60
C LEU A 142 -2.81 7.12 -21.33
N ILE A 143 -4.08 7.07 -21.74
CA ILE A 143 -5.09 8.07 -21.40
C ILE A 143 -5.79 7.59 -20.13
N ALA A 144 -5.40 8.12 -18.98
CA ALA A 144 -6.05 7.86 -17.70
C ALA A 144 -6.92 9.06 -17.32
N LYS A 145 -8.22 8.86 -17.04
CA LYS A 145 -9.08 9.93 -16.55
C LYS A 145 -8.55 10.48 -15.23
N THR A 146 -8.10 9.60 -14.36
CA THR A 146 -7.52 9.95 -13.07
C THR A 146 -6.27 9.12 -12.79
N VAL A 147 -5.25 9.75 -12.18
CA VAL A 147 -4.01 9.09 -11.74
C VAL A 147 -3.92 9.22 -10.22
N HIS A 148 -3.73 8.12 -9.53
CA HIS A 148 -3.75 8.02 -8.07
C HIS A 148 -2.45 7.43 -7.54
N PRO A 149 -1.39 8.23 -7.33
CA PRO A 149 -0.20 7.74 -6.67
C PRO A 149 -0.46 7.50 -5.17
N VAL A 150 0.14 6.44 -4.63
CA VAL A 150 -0.01 6.04 -3.23
C VAL A 150 1.37 5.78 -2.63
N VAL A 151 1.72 6.52 -1.60
CA VAL A 151 2.89 6.24 -0.75
C VAL A 151 2.45 5.40 0.44
N SER A 152 3.15 4.29 0.66
CA SER A 152 2.99 3.45 1.85
C SER A 152 4.31 3.43 2.62
N THR A 153 4.27 3.72 3.91
CA THR A 153 5.47 3.78 4.75
C THR A 153 5.30 3.00 6.04
N MET A 154 6.37 2.33 6.48
CA MET A 154 6.43 1.72 7.80
C MET A 154 6.94 2.70 8.88
N LEU A 155 7.14 3.97 8.52
CA LEU A 155 7.55 5.06 9.43
C LEU A 155 8.91 4.80 10.11
N PRO A 156 9.99 4.74 9.32
CA PRO A 156 11.31 4.35 9.81
C PRO A 156 11.88 5.38 10.79
N ARG A 157 12.18 4.95 12.02
CA ARG A 157 12.65 5.83 13.12
C ARG A 157 14.03 6.48 12.86
N ALA A 158 14.85 5.85 12.04
CA ALA A 158 16.15 6.39 11.68
C ALA A 158 16.10 7.48 10.61
N ASN A 159 14.95 7.67 9.96
CA ASN A 159 14.79 8.67 8.93
C ASN A 159 14.51 10.06 9.52
N ARG A 160 15.54 10.88 9.67
CA ARG A 160 15.42 12.26 10.19
C ARG A 160 14.58 13.18 9.30
N LYS A 161 14.33 12.81 8.04
CA LYS A 161 13.52 13.59 7.10
C LYS A 161 12.07 13.09 7.01
N LEU A 162 11.70 12.05 7.76
CA LEU A 162 10.41 11.38 7.64
C LEU A 162 9.23 12.34 7.71
N GLU A 163 9.19 13.17 8.73
CA GLU A 163 8.08 14.13 8.91
C GLU A 163 8.00 15.13 7.77
N ASN A 164 9.14 15.67 7.33
CA ASN A 164 9.18 16.59 6.19
C ASN A 164 8.73 15.91 4.89
N PHE A 165 9.14 14.66 4.66
CA PHE A 165 8.68 13.88 3.51
C PHE A 165 7.16 13.72 3.54
N ILE A 166 6.60 13.29 4.68
CA ILE A 166 5.16 13.06 4.83
C ILE A 166 4.37 14.36 4.63
N GLN A 167 4.81 15.47 5.22
CA GLN A 167 4.16 16.78 5.07
C GLN A 167 4.18 17.24 3.60
N THR A 168 5.32 17.10 2.92
CA THR A 168 5.45 17.42 1.49
C THR A 168 4.53 16.55 0.64
N TRP A 169 4.46 15.24 0.94
CA TRP A 169 3.53 14.34 0.24
C TRP A 169 2.06 14.71 0.48
N CYS A 170 1.69 15.14 1.69
CA CYS A 170 0.35 15.65 1.98
C CYS A 170 0.02 16.89 1.12
N GLY A 171 0.96 17.78 0.90
CA GLY A 171 0.81 18.91 -0.03
C GLY A 171 0.58 18.42 -1.46
N ILE A 172 1.43 17.52 -1.96
CA ILE A 172 1.26 16.91 -3.29
C ILE A 172 -0.11 16.25 -3.41
N LYS A 173 -0.51 15.45 -2.41
CA LYS A 173 -1.83 14.80 -2.38
C LYS A 173 -2.97 15.80 -2.46
N ASN A 174 -2.96 16.80 -1.58
CA ASN A 174 -4.10 17.70 -1.40
C ASN A 174 -4.22 18.72 -2.52
N ASP A 175 -3.09 19.28 -2.98
CA ASP A 175 -3.09 20.42 -3.88
C ASP A 175 -2.83 20.01 -5.34
N PHE A 176 -1.88 19.12 -5.59
CA PHE A 176 -1.56 18.68 -6.95
C PHE A 176 -2.52 17.60 -7.46
N TYR A 177 -2.93 16.66 -6.59
CA TYR A 177 -3.87 15.60 -6.94
C TYR A 177 -5.32 15.86 -6.50
N GLY A 178 -5.63 17.04 -5.95
CA GLY A 178 -6.98 17.37 -5.50
C GLY A 178 -7.53 16.43 -4.42
N GLY A 179 -6.65 15.80 -3.66
CA GLY A 179 -7.00 14.83 -2.62
C GLY A 179 -7.03 13.36 -3.06
N GLU A 180 -6.87 13.07 -4.35
CA GLU A 180 -7.01 11.70 -4.88
C GLU A 180 -5.78 10.80 -4.68
N ALA A 181 -4.59 11.37 -4.46
CA ALA A 181 -3.41 10.58 -4.07
C ALA A 181 -3.59 9.97 -2.68
N GLY A 182 -2.86 8.89 -2.39
CA GLY A 182 -2.93 8.17 -1.12
C GLY A 182 -1.68 8.33 -0.27
N LEU A 183 -1.89 8.36 1.05
CA LEU A 183 -0.83 8.17 2.06
C LEU A 183 -1.27 7.06 3.00
N GLN A 184 -0.44 6.04 3.16
CA GLN A 184 -0.73 4.89 3.98
C GLN A 184 0.38 4.67 5.00
N PHE A 185 0.00 4.53 6.27
CA PHE A 185 0.87 4.17 7.38
C PHE A 185 0.73 2.68 7.66
N SER A 186 1.82 1.93 7.61
CA SER A 186 1.87 0.52 8.01
C SER A 186 1.93 0.46 9.55
N ILE A 187 0.77 0.45 10.18
CA ILE A 187 0.65 0.38 11.63
C ILE A 187 0.84 -1.04 12.12
N ASN A 188 0.18 -2.00 11.51
CA ASN A 188 0.28 -3.45 11.70
C ASN A 188 -0.15 -3.96 13.09
N SER A 189 -0.10 -3.16 14.13
CA SER A 189 -0.54 -3.48 15.49
C SER A 189 -0.81 -2.22 16.29
N THR A 190 -1.71 -2.27 17.26
CA THR A 190 -1.92 -1.23 18.28
C THR A 190 -1.07 -1.47 19.53
N ASP A 191 -0.18 -2.44 19.50
CA ASP A 191 0.78 -2.76 20.55
C ASP A 191 2.22 -2.49 20.09
N ASP A 192 2.95 -1.65 20.82
CA ASP A 192 4.32 -1.25 20.46
C ASP A 192 5.34 -2.40 20.58
N GLU A 193 5.09 -3.41 21.45
CA GLU A 193 5.96 -4.58 21.54
C GLU A 193 5.83 -5.42 20.27
N GLN A 194 4.60 -5.76 19.88
CA GLN A 194 4.34 -6.49 18.65
C GLN A 194 4.86 -5.73 17.43
N ARG A 195 4.76 -4.40 17.39
CA ARG A 195 5.33 -3.58 16.31
C ARG A 195 6.86 -3.65 16.27
N ARG A 196 7.52 -3.62 17.43
CA ARG A 196 9.00 -3.78 17.50
C ARG A 196 9.44 -5.11 16.91
N GLU A 197 8.73 -6.18 17.21
CA GLU A 197 9.01 -7.50 16.65
C GLU A 197 8.79 -7.53 15.13
N LEU A 198 7.62 -7.06 14.67
CA LEU A 198 7.25 -7.05 13.23
C LEU A 198 8.23 -6.28 12.36
N PHE A 199 8.74 -5.15 12.85
CA PHE A 199 9.59 -4.23 12.09
C PHE A 199 11.06 -4.25 12.52
N ASP A 200 11.48 -5.26 13.26
CA ASP A 200 12.84 -5.37 13.79
C ASP A 200 13.31 -4.07 14.48
N ASN A 201 12.42 -3.49 15.30
CA ASN A 201 12.67 -2.24 16.02
C ASN A 201 13.04 -1.04 15.11
N LYS A 202 12.71 -1.06 13.81
CA LYS A 202 13.06 0.00 12.85
C LYS A 202 11.95 1.01 12.61
N SER A 203 10.71 0.76 13.06
CA SER A 203 9.60 1.71 13.01
C SER A 203 9.54 2.60 14.27
N HIS A 204 8.97 3.80 14.15
CA HIS A 204 8.63 4.64 15.29
C HIS A 204 7.60 3.97 16.21
N SER A 205 7.57 4.37 17.50
CA SER A 205 6.51 4.00 18.42
C SER A 205 5.17 4.61 18.01
N LEU A 206 4.07 3.99 18.44
CA LEU A 206 2.72 4.50 18.21
C LEU A 206 2.53 5.93 18.72
N ALA A 207 3.10 6.26 19.88
CA ALA A 207 3.04 7.62 20.44
C ALA A 207 3.71 8.65 19.50
N THR A 208 4.90 8.34 18.98
CA THR A 208 5.60 9.22 18.02
C THR A 208 4.82 9.33 16.70
N ILE A 209 4.26 8.23 16.21
CA ILE A 209 3.46 8.23 14.98
C ILE A 209 2.18 9.06 15.17
N SER A 210 1.51 8.89 16.30
CA SER A 210 0.32 9.67 16.68
C SER A 210 0.61 11.18 16.71
N GLU A 211 1.75 11.57 17.31
CA GLU A 211 2.18 12.95 17.33
C GLU A 211 2.44 13.51 15.93
N MET A 212 3.15 12.78 15.06
CA MET A 212 3.33 13.18 13.66
C MET A 212 1.98 13.26 12.93
N ALA A 213 1.11 12.28 13.12
CA ALA A 213 -0.22 12.22 12.49
C ALA A 213 -1.12 13.39 12.91
N SER A 214 -1.04 13.84 14.15
CA SER A 214 -1.81 15.00 14.64
C SER A 214 -1.47 16.29 13.89
N ARG A 215 -0.22 16.46 13.47
CA ARG A 215 0.28 17.63 12.72
C ARG A 215 -0.02 17.58 11.21
N LEU A 216 -0.54 16.47 10.68
CA LEU A 216 -0.91 16.39 9.27
C LEU A 216 -2.09 17.31 8.96
N PRO A 217 -2.11 17.94 7.77
CA PRO A 217 -3.25 18.72 7.33
C PRO A 217 -4.49 17.83 7.22
N MET A 218 -5.68 18.44 7.27
CA MET A 218 -6.90 17.71 6.92
C MET A 218 -6.81 17.22 5.47
N PRO A 219 -7.09 15.94 5.22
CA PRO A 219 -7.03 15.40 3.88
C PRO A 219 -8.17 15.97 3.02
N LYS A 220 -7.84 16.48 1.85
CA LYS A 220 -8.83 16.68 0.80
C LYS A 220 -9.18 15.33 0.18
N GLY A 221 -10.42 15.10 -0.21
CA GLY A 221 -10.85 13.86 -0.85
C GLY A 221 -10.62 12.61 0.01
N ARG A 222 -9.68 11.76 -0.38
CA ARG A 222 -9.40 10.51 0.35
C ARG A 222 -8.71 10.80 1.69
N LYS A 223 -9.24 10.21 2.77
CA LYS A 223 -8.55 10.15 4.06
C LYS A 223 -7.21 9.42 3.94
N TYR A 224 -6.30 9.68 4.86
CA TYR A 224 -5.09 8.86 5.04
C TYR A 224 -5.46 7.46 5.50
N THR A 225 -4.58 6.50 5.34
CA THR A 225 -4.90 5.10 5.63
C THR A 225 -3.97 4.56 6.72
N LEU A 226 -4.55 3.97 7.76
CA LEU A 226 -3.86 3.12 8.73
C LEU A 226 -4.00 1.68 8.25
N ASN A 227 -2.91 1.03 7.85
CA ASN A 227 -2.93 -0.31 7.29
C ASN A 227 -2.52 -1.35 8.32
N PHE A 228 -3.30 -2.41 8.39
CA PHE A 228 -3.10 -3.55 9.26
C PHE A 228 -3.16 -4.83 8.42
N PRO A 229 -2.02 -5.38 8.00
CA PRO A 229 -1.95 -6.77 7.59
C PRO A 229 -2.11 -7.65 8.85
N VAL A 230 -3.15 -8.46 8.88
CA VAL A 230 -3.56 -9.18 10.09
C VAL A 230 -3.38 -10.69 9.98
N THR A 231 -3.12 -11.30 11.13
CA THR A 231 -3.25 -12.73 11.43
C THR A 231 -4.15 -12.88 12.66
N ALA A 232 -4.43 -14.11 13.08
CA ALA A 232 -5.17 -14.35 14.33
C ALA A 232 -4.46 -13.79 15.59
N GLN A 233 -3.13 -13.62 15.54
CA GLN A 233 -2.32 -13.11 16.65
C GLN A 233 -2.15 -11.58 16.63
N THR A 234 -2.68 -10.88 15.64
CA THR A 234 -2.57 -9.42 15.54
C THR A 234 -3.28 -8.74 16.71
N ILE A 235 -2.61 -7.79 17.35
CA ILE A 235 -3.20 -6.94 18.38
C ILE A 235 -3.71 -5.67 17.70
N LEU A 236 -5.03 -5.56 17.58
CA LEU A 236 -5.70 -4.38 17.01
C LEU A 236 -6.87 -3.99 17.94
N ASP A 237 -6.59 -3.10 18.88
CA ASP A 237 -7.56 -2.54 19.81
C ASP A 237 -8.17 -1.26 19.21
N ALA A 238 -9.48 -1.27 18.97
CA ALA A 238 -10.20 -0.17 18.35
C ALA A 238 -10.26 1.09 19.25
N LYS A 239 -10.29 0.93 20.57
CA LYS A 239 -10.29 2.05 21.53
C LYS A 239 -8.92 2.70 21.61
N GLU A 240 -7.86 1.88 21.68
CA GLU A 240 -6.48 2.39 21.63
C GLU A 240 -6.21 3.13 20.32
N LEU A 241 -6.67 2.59 19.19
CA LEU A 241 -6.55 3.26 17.90
C LEU A 241 -7.27 4.62 17.89
N SER A 242 -8.47 4.70 18.48
CA SER A 242 -9.25 5.93 18.61
C SER A 242 -8.59 6.97 19.53
N ARG A 243 -7.83 6.52 20.51
CA ARG A 243 -7.02 7.41 21.37
C ARG A 243 -5.82 8.01 20.63
N LEU A 244 -5.26 7.27 19.68
CA LEU A 244 -4.04 7.62 18.96
C LEU A 244 -4.29 8.44 17.70
N PHE A 245 -5.37 8.18 16.97
CA PHE A 245 -5.58 8.75 15.64
C PHE A 245 -6.95 9.37 15.45
N ASP A 246 -6.99 10.45 14.68
CA ASP A 246 -8.21 11.18 14.33
C ASP A 246 -8.96 10.48 13.18
N LYS A 247 -10.19 10.03 13.44
CA LYS A 247 -11.08 9.36 12.48
C LYS A 247 -11.49 10.26 11.31
N GLU A 248 -11.44 11.59 11.49
CA GLU A 248 -11.71 12.52 10.40
C GLU A 248 -10.55 12.57 9.39
N LYS A 249 -9.34 12.30 9.85
CA LYS A 249 -8.13 12.27 9.00
C LYS A 249 -7.86 10.89 8.41
N PHE A 250 -8.19 9.82 9.12
CA PHE A 250 -7.77 8.47 8.80
C PHE A 250 -8.93 7.50 8.60
N ILE A 251 -8.68 6.49 7.74
CA ILE A 251 -9.47 5.26 7.63
C ILE A 251 -8.60 4.09 8.06
N VAL A 252 -9.23 2.98 8.43
CA VAL A 252 -8.55 1.72 8.70
C VAL A 252 -8.66 0.80 7.49
N LYS A 253 -7.53 0.23 7.07
CA LYS A 253 -7.48 -0.81 6.05
C LYS A 253 -6.93 -2.08 6.65
N ILE A 254 -7.69 -3.16 6.55
CA ILE A 254 -7.31 -4.49 7.00
C ILE A 254 -7.01 -5.36 5.78
N THR A 255 -5.88 -6.06 5.80
CA THR A 255 -5.44 -6.97 4.73
C THR A 255 -4.89 -8.26 5.35
N PRO A 256 -4.79 -9.37 4.60
CA PRO A 256 -4.02 -10.50 5.09
C PRO A 256 -2.53 -10.18 5.10
N ILE A 257 -1.76 -10.87 5.92
CA ILE A 257 -0.31 -11.02 5.70
C ILE A 257 -0.12 -11.96 4.52
N HIS A 258 0.76 -11.59 3.58
CA HIS A 258 1.11 -12.45 2.46
C HIS A 258 1.96 -13.66 2.93
N GLU A 259 1.74 -14.82 2.32
CA GLU A 259 2.52 -16.03 2.53
C GLU A 259 3.88 -15.93 1.83
N THR A 260 4.74 -15.07 2.38
CA THR A 260 6.14 -14.96 1.96
C THR A 260 6.98 -16.00 2.67
N ALA A 261 8.17 -16.31 2.14
CA ALA A 261 9.11 -17.20 2.84
C ALA A 261 9.47 -16.66 4.23
N SER A 262 9.70 -15.35 4.34
CA SER A 262 9.96 -14.69 5.63
C SER A 262 8.78 -14.78 6.59
N ALA A 263 7.55 -14.62 6.12
CA ALA A 263 6.37 -14.76 6.97
C ALA A 263 6.28 -16.19 7.55
N VAL A 264 6.46 -17.19 6.71
CA VAL A 264 6.45 -18.61 7.14
C VAL A 264 7.59 -18.91 8.11
N GLU A 265 8.83 -18.50 7.81
CA GLU A 265 10.00 -18.69 8.66
C GLU A 265 9.85 -18.02 10.04
N ASN A 266 9.14 -16.90 10.13
CA ASN A 266 8.85 -16.20 11.39
C ASN A 266 7.53 -16.63 12.04
N GLY A 267 6.89 -17.70 11.58
CA GLY A 267 5.74 -18.34 12.22
C GLY A 267 4.42 -17.58 12.07
N PHE A 268 4.28 -16.72 11.04
CA PHE A 268 3.00 -16.06 10.77
C PHE A 268 2.01 -17.03 10.14
N GLU A 269 0.83 -17.13 10.75
CA GLU A 269 -0.27 -17.92 10.20
C GLU A 269 -1.00 -17.14 9.09
N VAL A 270 -0.98 -17.67 7.87
CA VAL A 270 -1.59 -17.05 6.69
C VAL A 270 -2.94 -17.69 6.39
N THR A 271 -3.94 -17.44 7.22
CA THR A 271 -5.29 -18.00 7.07
C THR A 271 -6.29 -17.04 6.38
N GLY A 272 -5.95 -15.77 6.29
CA GLY A 272 -6.85 -14.70 5.86
C GLY A 272 -7.33 -14.78 4.40
N TYR A 273 -6.74 -15.64 3.56
CA TYR A 273 -7.18 -15.82 2.17
C TYR A 273 -8.36 -16.78 2.02
N SER A 274 -8.65 -17.58 3.03
CA SER A 274 -9.71 -18.61 3.01
C SER A 274 -10.80 -18.41 4.06
N ASP A 275 -10.55 -17.62 5.11
CA ASP A 275 -11.48 -17.41 6.21
C ASP A 275 -11.68 -15.93 6.50
N TYR A 276 -12.89 -15.42 6.19
CA TYR A 276 -13.25 -14.03 6.49
C TYR A 276 -13.40 -13.76 7.99
N ASN A 277 -13.62 -14.76 8.82
CA ASN A 277 -13.78 -14.54 10.25
C ASN A 277 -12.51 -13.93 10.88
N VAL A 278 -11.35 -14.17 10.29
CA VAL A 278 -10.09 -13.52 10.68
C VAL A 278 -10.21 -11.98 10.65
N TYR A 279 -11.00 -11.43 9.74
CA TYR A 279 -11.17 -9.98 9.62
C TYR A 279 -12.30 -9.44 10.50
N ARG A 280 -13.39 -10.22 10.65
CA ARG A 280 -14.57 -9.80 11.43
C ARG A 280 -14.25 -9.44 12.87
N GLN A 281 -13.33 -10.17 13.50
CA GLN A 281 -12.91 -9.90 14.87
C GLN A 281 -12.28 -8.52 15.05
N PHE A 282 -11.69 -7.93 13.99
CA PHE A 282 -11.13 -6.60 13.99
C PHE A 282 -12.11 -5.57 13.41
N GLU A 283 -12.79 -5.92 12.33
CA GLU A 283 -13.68 -5.01 11.62
C GLU A 283 -14.84 -4.55 12.52
N GLN A 284 -15.49 -5.48 13.21
CA GLN A 284 -16.68 -5.17 14.00
C GLN A 284 -16.38 -4.17 15.14
N PRO A 285 -15.37 -4.36 16.00
CA PRO A 285 -15.04 -3.38 17.03
C PRO A 285 -14.64 -2.00 16.45
N LEU A 286 -13.97 -1.97 15.32
CA LEU A 286 -13.60 -0.71 14.66
C LEU A 286 -14.83 0.05 14.16
N LEU A 287 -15.80 -0.65 13.56
CA LEU A 287 -17.07 -0.06 13.12
C LEU A 287 -17.88 0.46 14.30
N GLU A 288 -17.93 -0.29 15.41
CA GLU A 288 -18.59 0.12 16.65
C GLU A 288 -17.94 1.38 17.27
N GLU A 289 -16.64 1.52 17.16
CA GLU A 289 -15.91 2.75 17.53
C GLU A 289 -16.07 3.88 16.52
N GLY A 290 -16.78 3.68 15.40
CA GLY A 290 -17.07 4.70 14.38
C GLY A 290 -15.95 4.92 13.35
N TRP A 291 -15.08 3.94 13.15
CA TRP A 291 -14.08 3.99 12.08
C TRP A 291 -14.67 3.66 10.70
N ASP A 292 -14.20 4.35 9.68
CA ASP A 292 -14.33 3.88 8.30
C ASP A 292 -13.35 2.73 8.08
N VAL A 293 -13.85 1.54 7.76
CA VAL A 293 -13.02 0.33 7.62
C VAL A 293 -13.10 -0.22 6.21
N ILE A 294 -11.93 -0.51 5.65
CA ILE A 294 -11.79 -1.26 4.39
C ILE A 294 -11.16 -2.62 4.72
N VAL A 295 -11.83 -3.70 4.37
CA VAL A 295 -11.21 -5.02 4.33
C VAL A 295 -10.87 -5.33 2.87
N PHE A 296 -9.59 -5.50 2.57
CA PHE A 296 -9.10 -5.76 1.24
C PHE A 296 -8.26 -7.04 1.22
N VAL A 297 -8.76 -8.05 0.53
CA VAL A 297 -8.05 -9.32 0.35
C VAL A 297 -7.56 -9.39 -1.09
N PRO A 298 -6.25 -9.16 -1.33
CA PRO A 298 -5.68 -9.25 -2.66
C PRO A 298 -5.64 -10.70 -3.15
N SER A 299 -5.24 -10.91 -4.40
CA SER A 299 -4.88 -12.24 -4.89
C SER A 299 -3.73 -12.84 -4.06
N LYS A 300 -3.76 -14.15 -3.86
CA LYS A 300 -2.70 -14.87 -3.15
C LYS A 300 -1.37 -14.93 -3.94
N GLU A 301 -1.43 -14.69 -5.25
CA GLU A 301 -0.28 -14.72 -6.16
C GLU A 301 0.62 -13.50 -6.07
#